data_2d0285c964d26c50a3876538bb24bcb7
#
_entry.id   2d0285c964d26c50a3876538bb24bcb7
#
_cell.length_a   1.000
_cell.length_b   1.000
_cell.length_c   1.000
_cell.angle_alpha   90.00
_cell.angle_beta   90.00
_cell.angle_gamma   90.00
#
_symmetry.space_group_name_H-M   'P 1'
#
loop_
_entity.id
_entity.type
_entity.pdbx_description
1 polymer ?
#
loop_
_entity_poly.entity_id
_entity_poly.type
_entity_poly.pdbx_seq_one_letter_code
_entity_poly.pdbx_strand_id
1 'polypeptide(L)'
;MREGESLYSLESDKVNIDVEAEVSGILKQLVPAGQASDPGAVVAHIYAEDEKIPASAPAPAVEEATAEINSGSGSLAGSAVSVAADYEIAVDRVRSTPAARKLAREQGVDYTAIKGSGPRGRVIKSDVMRAAAEQETRASVSVKGQPVATAASRTGTSPDPASVVTPDEVSGQKIPLTNMRRTIARRMSSSLQNTAQLTMTMEARVDELVKLRSLLLDEWQEEGIRPSYTDLIMKAVAKALAKYPMMNSQWRDDHIWVSPSVNIGMAVSVQDGLVVPVLRDVNQLTVGQVAMESKRLASYARNGTLPPDAFAGGTFTVSTLGMYGVDSFTPILNEPQVGILGVNRIYDGVEWEGDTPVKAKKMNLSLTWDHRVLDGAPAAEFLQSVVQLLENPFRLLV
;
A
#
# COMPACT_ATOMS: atom_id res chain seq x y z
N MET A 1 21.69 -23.80 25.47
CA MET A 1 20.43 -23.07 25.62
C MET A 1 19.58 -23.76 26.67
N ARG A 2 18.97 -23.01 27.57
CA ARG A 2 18.13 -23.55 28.66
C ARG A 2 16.66 -23.22 28.38
N GLU A 3 15.76 -24.04 28.91
CA GLU A 3 14.31 -23.79 28.88
C GLU A 3 14.00 -22.38 29.44
N GLY A 4 13.16 -21.59 28.75
CA GLY A 4 12.85 -20.21 29.06
C GLY A 4 13.88 -19.16 28.59
N GLU A 5 14.95 -19.57 27.90
CA GLU A 5 15.92 -18.65 27.32
C GLU A 5 15.43 -18.17 25.94
N SER A 6 15.54 -16.85 25.63
CA SER A 6 15.07 -16.29 24.35
C SER A 6 15.81 -16.92 23.18
N LEU A 7 15.05 -17.56 22.28
CA LEU A 7 15.52 -18.25 21.07
C LEU A 7 15.77 -17.28 19.92
N TYR A 8 14.78 -16.47 19.61
CA TYR A 8 14.81 -15.46 18.55
C TYR A 8 13.65 -14.47 18.71
N SER A 9 13.83 -13.30 18.13
CA SER A 9 12.79 -12.27 18.04
C SER A 9 12.17 -12.34 16.65
N LEU A 10 10.88 -12.62 16.55
CA LEU A 10 10.10 -12.50 15.33
C LEU A 10 9.65 -11.07 15.15
N GLU A 11 10.20 -10.40 14.17
CA GLU A 11 9.73 -9.08 13.74
C GLU A 11 8.75 -9.28 12.59
N SER A 12 7.45 -9.12 12.86
CA SER A 12 6.41 -9.05 11.83
C SER A 12 5.93 -7.61 11.66
N ASP A 13 5.21 -7.34 10.59
CA ASP A 13 4.67 -6.00 10.24
C ASP A 13 3.79 -5.38 11.34
N LYS A 14 3.37 -6.16 12.34
CA LYS A 14 2.40 -5.75 13.38
C LYS A 14 2.85 -5.99 14.81
N VAL A 15 3.77 -6.89 15.05
CA VAL A 15 4.15 -7.31 16.42
C VAL A 15 5.58 -7.84 16.42
N ASN A 16 6.39 -7.45 17.42
CA ASN A 16 7.63 -8.13 17.78
C ASN A 16 7.31 -9.13 18.89
N ILE A 17 7.57 -10.40 18.63
CA ILE A 17 7.37 -11.48 19.60
C ILE A 17 8.73 -12.12 19.85
N ASP A 18 9.15 -12.15 21.10
CA ASP A 18 10.29 -12.92 21.55
C ASP A 18 9.79 -14.35 21.82
N VAL A 19 10.40 -15.32 21.14
CA VAL A 19 10.08 -16.74 21.30
C VAL A 19 11.12 -17.36 22.21
N GLU A 20 10.67 -17.97 23.33
CA GLU A 20 11.49 -18.62 24.30
C GLU A 20 11.63 -20.12 24.02
N ALA A 21 12.73 -20.73 24.45
CA ALA A 21 12.97 -22.15 24.29
C ALA A 21 12.04 -22.97 25.20
N GLU A 22 11.27 -23.89 24.62
CA GLU A 22 10.39 -24.80 25.35
C GLU A 22 11.15 -25.98 26.01
N VAL A 23 12.40 -26.26 25.54
CA VAL A 23 13.24 -27.34 26.04
C VAL A 23 14.71 -26.90 26.08
N SER A 24 15.49 -27.47 27.01
CA SER A 24 16.94 -27.27 27.06
C SER A 24 17.66 -28.17 26.05
N GLY A 25 18.68 -27.62 25.35
CA GLY A 25 19.43 -28.39 24.36
C GLY A 25 20.45 -27.56 23.58
N ILE A 26 21.02 -28.15 22.53
CA ILE A 26 21.97 -27.51 21.61
C ILE A 26 21.20 -26.93 20.43
N LEU A 27 21.20 -25.61 20.28
CA LEU A 27 20.52 -24.90 19.19
C LEU A 27 21.35 -24.96 17.89
N LYS A 28 20.75 -25.42 16.80
CA LYS A 28 21.29 -25.32 15.43
C LYS A 28 20.40 -24.40 14.62
N GLN A 29 20.88 -23.21 14.35
CA GLN A 29 20.20 -22.20 13.53
C GLN A 29 20.25 -22.60 12.05
N LEU A 30 19.10 -22.56 11.35
CA LEU A 30 18.97 -22.84 9.92
C LEU A 30 18.84 -21.56 9.08
N VAL A 31 18.22 -20.52 9.65
CA VAL A 31 18.00 -19.24 8.99
C VAL A 31 18.85 -18.18 9.71
N PRO A 32 19.73 -17.44 9.03
CA PRO A 32 20.53 -16.37 9.64
C PRO A 32 19.65 -15.22 10.16
N ALA A 33 20.09 -14.56 11.22
CA ALA A 33 19.41 -13.39 11.77
C ALA A 33 19.24 -12.28 10.72
N GLY A 34 18.05 -11.68 10.66
CA GLY A 34 17.71 -10.62 9.70
C GLY A 34 17.24 -11.11 8.32
N GLN A 35 17.11 -12.42 8.10
CA GLN A 35 16.54 -12.99 6.89
C GLN A 35 15.04 -13.24 7.06
N ALA A 36 14.24 -12.83 6.05
CA ALA A 36 12.82 -13.12 6.03
C ALA A 36 12.57 -14.62 5.74
N SER A 37 11.62 -15.21 6.46
CA SER A 37 11.14 -16.59 6.27
C SER A 37 9.63 -16.61 6.16
N ASP A 38 9.10 -17.56 5.39
CA ASP A 38 7.66 -17.74 5.26
C ASP A 38 7.05 -18.31 6.55
N PRO A 39 5.79 -17.98 6.88
CA PRO A 39 5.07 -18.56 8.01
C PRO A 39 5.02 -20.08 7.90
N GLY A 40 5.49 -20.77 8.96
CA GLY A 40 5.57 -22.24 9.00
C GLY A 40 6.92 -22.82 8.56
N ALA A 41 7.89 -22.02 8.13
CA ALA A 41 9.24 -22.48 7.85
C ALA A 41 9.99 -22.82 9.14
N VAL A 42 10.79 -23.89 9.10
CA VAL A 42 11.65 -24.29 10.23
C VAL A 42 12.87 -23.37 10.29
N VAL A 43 12.99 -22.55 11.32
CA VAL A 43 14.07 -21.56 11.47
C VAL A 43 15.27 -22.08 12.24
N ALA A 44 15.07 -23.06 13.14
CA ALA A 44 16.12 -23.69 13.93
C ALA A 44 15.68 -25.06 14.46
N HIS A 45 16.62 -25.92 14.84
CA HIS A 45 16.40 -27.17 15.56
C HIS A 45 17.10 -27.13 16.93
N ILE A 46 16.46 -27.72 17.96
CA ILE A 46 17.05 -27.95 19.27
C ILE A 46 17.32 -29.44 19.40
N TYR A 47 18.57 -29.82 19.61
CA TYR A 47 19.02 -31.22 19.80
C TYR A 47 19.29 -31.46 21.27
N ALA A 48 19.00 -32.69 21.77
CA ALA A 48 19.37 -33.08 23.11
C ALA A 48 20.92 -33.16 23.25
N GLU A 49 21.45 -33.02 24.48
CA GLU A 49 22.92 -33.00 24.70
C GLU A 49 23.65 -34.29 24.22
N ASP A 50 22.93 -35.42 24.17
CA ASP A 50 23.45 -36.70 23.72
C ASP A 50 23.16 -37.03 22.23
N GLU A 51 22.52 -36.11 21.48
CA GLU A 51 22.10 -36.35 20.11
C GLU A 51 23.16 -35.90 19.11
N LYS A 52 23.53 -36.79 18.15
CA LYS A 52 24.49 -36.44 17.09
C LYS A 52 23.87 -35.44 16.10
N ILE A 53 24.38 -34.22 16.08
CA ILE A 53 23.98 -33.18 15.13
C ILE A 53 24.40 -33.56 13.71
N PRO A 54 23.48 -33.71 12.73
CA PRO A 54 23.83 -34.04 11.35
C PRO A 54 24.68 -32.93 10.72
N ALA A 55 25.73 -33.31 10.01
CA ALA A 55 26.64 -32.35 9.33
C ALA A 55 25.99 -31.65 8.12
N SER A 56 24.85 -32.14 7.63
CA SER A 56 24.07 -31.58 6.50
C SER A 56 22.61 -31.48 6.91
N ALA A 57 22.01 -30.29 6.76
CA ALA A 57 20.57 -30.07 6.94
C ALA A 57 19.80 -30.79 5.83
N PRO A 58 18.72 -31.55 6.11
CA PRO A 58 17.80 -32.00 5.07
C PRO A 58 17.07 -30.85 4.48
N ALA A 59 16.99 -30.78 3.14
CA ALA A 59 16.13 -29.85 2.44
C ALA A 59 14.65 -30.17 2.78
N PRO A 60 13.75 -29.17 2.88
CA PRO A 60 12.34 -29.40 3.20
C PRO A 60 11.70 -30.29 2.14
N ALA A 61 11.16 -31.44 2.58
CA ALA A 61 10.33 -32.30 1.76
C ALA A 61 8.97 -31.63 1.56
N VAL A 62 8.63 -31.36 0.32
CA VAL A 62 7.27 -30.96 -0.09
C VAL A 62 6.46 -32.26 -0.17
N GLU A 63 5.55 -32.50 0.75
CA GLU A 63 4.54 -33.55 0.61
C GLU A 63 3.51 -33.14 -0.43
N GLU A 64 3.62 -33.69 -1.63
CA GLU A 64 2.55 -33.71 -2.63
C GLU A 64 1.48 -34.74 -2.19
N ALA A 65 0.31 -34.24 -1.82
CA ALA A 65 -0.87 -35.08 -1.68
C ALA A 65 -1.45 -35.36 -3.08
N THR A 66 -1.15 -36.55 -3.62
CA THR A 66 -1.79 -37.10 -4.82
C THR A 66 -3.22 -37.51 -4.51
N ALA A 67 -4.19 -36.89 -5.14
CA ALA A 67 -5.53 -37.45 -5.32
C ALA A 67 -5.70 -37.86 -6.79
N GLU A 68 -5.75 -39.17 -7.01
CA GLU A 68 -6.10 -39.80 -8.29
C GLU A 68 -7.53 -39.47 -8.67
N ILE A 69 -7.76 -39.02 -9.90
CA ILE A 69 -9.00 -39.30 -10.64
C ILE A 69 -8.65 -39.60 -12.09
N ASN A 70 -9.21 -40.72 -12.54
CA ASN A 70 -8.98 -41.56 -13.68
C ASN A 70 -9.62 -41.03 -14.99
N SER A 71 -8.90 -41.28 -16.08
CA SER A 71 -9.34 -41.64 -17.44
C SER A 71 -10.22 -40.73 -18.30
N GLY A 72 -9.70 -40.42 -19.48
CA GLY A 72 -10.47 -39.99 -20.65
C GLY A 72 -9.56 -39.64 -21.84
N SER A 73 -9.30 -40.62 -22.70
CA SER A 73 -8.52 -40.58 -23.93
C SER A 73 -9.07 -39.61 -25.00
N GLY A 74 -8.19 -38.93 -25.74
CA GLY A 74 -8.51 -38.21 -26.96
C GLY A 74 -7.25 -37.71 -27.67
N SER A 75 -6.68 -38.55 -28.51
CA SER A 75 -5.63 -38.28 -29.48
C SER A 75 -6.08 -37.29 -30.55
N LEU A 76 -5.26 -36.30 -30.93
CA LEU A 76 -5.04 -35.88 -32.31
C LEU A 76 -3.67 -35.23 -32.47
N ALA A 77 -2.93 -35.77 -33.44
CA ALA A 77 -1.59 -35.39 -33.85
C ALA A 77 -1.60 -34.11 -34.70
N GLY A 78 -0.49 -33.39 -34.69
CA GLY A 78 -0.25 -32.27 -35.59
C GLY A 78 1.15 -31.70 -35.53
N SER A 79 2.07 -32.31 -36.26
CA SER A 79 3.24 -31.81 -37.01
C SER A 79 4.27 -30.91 -36.29
N ALA A 80 5.38 -31.53 -36.03
CA ALA A 80 6.69 -30.91 -35.90
C ALA A 80 7.18 -30.32 -37.22
N VAL A 81 7.74 -29.13 -37.18
CA VAL A 81 8.67 -28.65 -38.21
C VAL A 81 10.00 -28.32 -37.50
N SER A 82 10.94 -29.22 -37.75
CA SER A 82 12.35 -29.10 -37.45
C SER A 82 13.01 -28.21 -38.49
N VAL A 83 13.74 -27.18 -38.07
CA VAL A 83 14.82 -26.59 -38.88
C VAL A 83 16.05 -26.51 -37.99
N ALA A 84 16.92 -27.48 -38.18
CA ALA A 84 18.29 -27.45 -37.72
C ALA A 84 19.09 -26.54 -38.70
N ALA A 85 19.90 -25.66 -38.14
CA ALA A 85 21.03 -25.07 -38.80
C ALA A 85 22.17 -24.96 -37.78
N ASP A 86 23.15 -25.82 -37.97
CA ASP A 86 24.44 -25.81 -37.31
C ASP A 86 25.19 -24.49 -37.56
N TYR A 87 25.76 -23.94 -36.51
CA TYR A 87 26.94 -23.11 -36.57
C TYR A 87 27.76 -23.30 -35.29
N GLU A 88 28.79 -24.14 -35.40
CA GLU A 88 29.84 -24.25 -34.40
C GLU A 88 30.79 -23.04 -34.55
N ILE A 89 30.85 -22.22 -33.47
CA ILE A 89 32.02 -21.44 -33.13
C ILE A 89 32.19 -21.52 -31.62
N ALA A 90 33.27 -22.18 -31.18
CA ALA A 90 33.70 -22.24 -29.79
C ALA A 90 34.15 -20.84 -29.35
N VAL A 91 33.36 -20.14 -28.59
CA VAL A 91 33.71 -18.92 -27.87
C VAL A 91 33.38 -19.15 -26.40
N ASP A 92 34.35 -18.82 -25.56
CA ASP A 92 34.26 -18.89 -24.09
C ASP A 92 32.93 -18.31 -23.61
N ARG A 93 32.02 -19.18 -23.13
CA ARG A 93 30.62 -18.81 -22.89
C ARG A 93 30.50 -18.02 -21.59
N VAL A 94 30.53 -16.70 -21.69
CA VAL A 94 30.17 -15.79 -20.60
C VAL A 94 28.77 -16.14 -20.09
N ARG A 95 28.66 -16.51 -18.80
CA ARG A 95 27.38 -16.86 -18.18
C ARG A 95 26.50 -15.62 -18.04
N SER A 96 25.32 -15.61 -18.67
CA SER A 96 24.38 -14.48 -18.65
C SER A 96 22.95 -14.97 -18.45
N THR A 97 22.07 -14.12 -17.87
CA THR A 97 20.65 -14.41 -17.74
C THR A 97 19.92 -14.20 -19.08
N PRO A 98 18.80 -14.91 -19.35
CA PRO A 98 17.99 -14.67 -20.55
C PRO A 98 17.54 -13.21 -20.70
N ALA A 99 17.18 -12.56 -19.60
CA ALA A 99 16.80 -11.14 -19.57
C ALA A 99 17.96 -10.20 -19.91
N ALA A 100 19.19 -10.51 -19.47
CA ALA A 100 20.39 -9.74 -19.84
C ALA A 100 20.67 -9.85 -21.35
N ARG A 101 20.58 -11.06 -21.94
CA ARG A 101 20.79 -11.27 -23.38
C ARG A 101 19.74 -10.55 -24.25
N LYS A 102 18.46 -10.55 -23.80
CA LYS A 102 17.39 -9.85 -24.50
C LYS A 102 17.67 -8.34 -24.51
N LEU A 103 17.94 -7.75 -23.35
CA LEU A 103 18.22 -6.32 -23.23
C LEU A 103 19.49 -5.90 -23.97
N ALA A 104 20.57 -6.70 -23.93
CA ALA A 104 21.81 -6.44 -24.65
C ALA A 104 21.57 -6.38 -26.18
N ARG A 105 20.72 -7.27 -26.71
CA ARG A 105 20.32 -7.27 -28.12
C ARG A 105 19.48 -6.04 -28.48
N GLU A 106 18.54 -5.64 -27.60
CA GLU A 106 17.67 -4.47 -27.80
C GLU A 106 18.47 -3.16 -27.80
N GLN A 107 19.54 -3.07 -27.00
CA GLN A 107 20.35 -1.86 -26.85
C GLN A 107 21.67 -1.88 -27.60
N GLY A 108 21.95 -2.94 -28.37
CA GLY A 108 23.18 -3.04 -29.18
C GLY A 108 24.46 -3.13 -28.36
N VAL A 109 24.40 -3.66 -27.13
CA VAL A 109 25.52 -3.78 -26.19
C VAL A 109 26.06 -5.20 -26.22
N ASP A 110 27.40 -5.35 -26.39
CA ASP A 110 28.03 -6.67 -26.30
C ASP A 110 28.19 -7.11 -24.84
N TYR A 111 27.29 -8.00 -24.42
CA TYR A 111 27.28 -8.53 -23.05
C TYR A 111 28.45 -9.44 -22.72
N THR A 112 29.24 -9.89 -23.73
CA THR A 112 30.42 -10.76 -23.52
C THR A 112 31.59 -9.98 -22.94
N ALA A 113 31.64 -8.67 -23.16
CA ALA A 113 32.62 -7.76 -22.61
C ALA A 113 32.29 -7.22 -21.21
N ILE A 114 31.08 -7.54 -20.68
CA ILE A 114 30.58 -7.03 -19.40
C ILE A 114 30.99 -7.98 -18.27
N LYS A 115 31.62 -7.44 -17.22
CA LYS A 115 31.87 -8.18 -15.99
C LYS A 115 30.54 -8.35 -15.20
N GLY A 116 30.03 -9.59 -15.11
CA GLY A 116 28.77 -9.89 -14.43
C GLY A 116 28.87 -9.70 -12.92
N SER A 117 27.86 -9.03 -12.32
CA SER A 117 27.71 -8.82 -10.87
C SER A 117 26.84 -9.88 -10.19
N GLY A 118 26.20 -10.77 -10.96
CA GLY A 118 25.36 -11.84 -10.43
C GLY A 118 26.14 -13.03 -9.85
N PRO A 119 25.43 -13.98 -9.19
CA PRO A 119 26.05 -15.14 -8.58
C PRO A 119 26.95 -15.94 -9.54
N ARG A 120 28.16 -16.26 -9.11
CA ARG A 120 29.23 -16.94 -9.89
C ARG A 120 29.66 -16.16 -11.14
N GLY A 121 29.66 -14.81 -11.10
CA GLY A 121 30.09 -13.95 -12.20
C GLY A 121 29.13 -13.89 -13.38
N ARG A 122 27.85 -14.19 -13.18
CA ARG A 122 26.82 -14.16 -14.22
C ARG A 122 26.42 -12.72 -14.55
N VAL A 123 26.35 -12.36 -15.83
CA VAL A 123 25.85 -11.07 -16.30
C VAL A 123 24.34 -11.01 -16.12
N ILE A 124 23.87 -10.01 -15.36
CA ILE A 124 22.45 -9.76 -15.07
C ILE A 124 21.96 -8.48 -15.78
N LYS A 125 20.64 -8.27 -15.79
CA LYS A 125 20.01 -7.15 -16.52
C LYS A 125 20.57 -5.78 -16.13
N SER A 126 20.86 -5.54 -14.86
CA SER A 126 21.44 -4.28 -14.37
C SER A 126 22.86 -4.00 -14.88
N ASP A 127 23.66 -5.03 -15.16
CA ASP A 127 24.99 -4.87 -15.71
C ASP A 127 24.95 -4.35 -17.16
N VAL A 128 23.98 -4.86 -17.94
CA VAL A 128 23.75 -4.40 -19.31
C VAL A 128 23.22 -2.97 -19.33
N MET A 129 22.30 -2.60 -18.43
CA MET A 129 21.81 -1.22 -18.33
C MET A 129 22.92 -0.23 -18.00
N ARG A 130 23.81 -0.59 -17.08
CA ARG A 130 24.96 0.25 -16.71
C ARG A 130 25.91 0.44 -17.89
N ALA A 131 26.23 -0.64 -18.61
CA ALA A 131 27.12 -0.59 -19.79
C ALA A 131 26.52 0.24 -20.95
N ALA A 132 25.19 0.17 -21.15
CA ALA A 132 24.50 0.99 -22.13
C ALA A 132 24.58 2.49 -21.79
N ALA A 133 24.36 2.86 -20.54
CA ALA A 133 24.48 4.25 -20.07
C ALA A 133 25.92 4.81 -20.20
N GLU A 134 26.94 3.98 -19.94
CA GLU A 134 28.34 4.36 -20.13
C GLU A 134 28.70 4.54 -21.62
N GLN A 135 28.08 3.77 -22.51
CA GLN A 135 28.29 3.87 -23.98
C GLN A 135 27.64 5.14 -24.54
N GLU A 136 26.45 5.53 -24.08
CA GLU A 136 25.81 6.79 -24.45
C GLU A 136 26.61 8.01 -23.96
N THR A 137 27.21 7.93 -22.78
CA THR A 137 28.04 9.00 -22.21
C THR A 137 29.34 9.16 -23.00
N ARG A 138 29.92 8.07 -23.53
CA ARG A 138 31.13 8.12 -24.39
C ARG A 138 30.84 8.65 -25.79
N ALA A 139 29.68 8.39 -26.36
CA ALA A 139 29.27 8.86 -27.67
C ALA A 139 29.04 10.40 -27.70
N SER A 140 28.63 10.99 -26.57
CA SER A 140 28.38 12.43 -26.45
C SER A 140 29.66 13.29 -26.29
N VAL A 141 30.83 12.69 -26.03
CA VAL A 141 32.09 13.41 -25.79
C VAL A 141 32.99 13.49 -27.07
N SER A 142 32.60 12.83 -28.17
CA SER A 142 33.46 12.70 -29.37
C SER A 142 33.13 13.62 -30.56
N VAL A 143 32.63 14.84 -30.33
CA VAL A 143 32.50 15.87 -31.39
C VAL A 143 32.94 17.22 -30.84
N LYS A 144 34.21 17.55 -30.96
CA LYS A 144 34.82 18.83 -31.34
C LYS A 144 36.28 18.93 -30.91
N GLY A 145 37.16 19.16 -31.86
CA GLY A 145 38.47 19.68 -31.59
C GLY A 145 39.51 19.43 -32.70
N GLN A 146 39.59 20.32 -33.68
CA GLN A 146 40.82 20.48 -34.47
C GLN A 146 41.79 21.46 -33.79
N PRO A 147 43.12 21.32 -33.97
CA PRO A 147 44.13 21.99 -33.17
C PRO A 147 44.52 23.35 -33.75
N VAL A 148 44.80 24.33 -32.89
CA VAL A 148 45.61 25.51 -33.22
C VAL A 148 46.72 25.64 -32.18
N ALA A 149 47.91 25.93 -32.69
CA ALA A 149 49.20 25.86 -32.04
C ALA A 149 49.52 27.05 -31.11
N THR A 150 50.38 26.72 -30.11
CA THR A 150 51.46 27.53 -29.48
C THR A 150 51.17 28.95 -28.95
N ALA A 151 51.28 29.13 -27.63
CA ALA A 151 52.39 29.93 -27.01
C ALA A 151 52.22 30.07 -25.47
N ALA A 152 53.36 29.88 -24.80
CA ALA A 152 53.82 30.53 -23.57
C ALA A 152 53.19 30.19 -22.20
N SER A 153 54.05 29.58 -21.41
CA SER A 153 54.06 29.42 -19.95
C SER A 153 53.48 30.62 -19.16
N ARG A 154 52.52 30.31 -18.30
CA ARG A 154 52.36 31.00 -17.03
C ARG A 154 51.94 29.98 -15.98
N THR A 155 52.75 29.84 -14.94
CA THR A 155 52.46 29.17 -13.70
C THR A 155 51.21 29.79 -13.08
N GLY A 156 50.13 29.04 -13.06
CA GLY A 156 48.89 29.37 -12.38
C GLY A 156 48.35 28.10 -11.78
N THR A 157 48.26 28.06 -10.48
CA THR A 157 47.65 27.05 -9.63
C THR A 157 46.31 26.58 -10.25
N SER A 158 46.22 25.29 -10.60
CA SER A 158 44.95 24.67 -11.01
C SER A 158 43.92 24.88 -9.93
N PRO A 159 42.72 25.41 -10.23
CA PRO A 159 41.64 25.27 -9.32
C PRO A 159 41.28 23.79 -9.29
N ASP A 160 41.20 23.25 -8.09
CA ASP A 160 40.68 21.94 -7.73
C ASP A 160 39.33 21.74 -8.49
N PRO A 161 39.09 20.59 -9.14
CA PRO A 161 37.82 20.35 -9.78
C PRO A 161 36.73 20.51 -8.71
N ALA A 162 35.83 21.48 -8.94
CA ALA A 162 34.76 21.83 -8.06
C ALA A 162 34.16 20.55 -7.45
N SER A 163 34.34 20.40 -6.14
CA SER A 163 33.72 19.33 -5.34
C SER A 163 32.22 19.33 -5.67
N VAL A 164 31.75 18.25 -6.25
CA VAL A 164 30.31 18.06 -6.41
C VAL A 164 29.76 18.00 -5.01
N VAL A 165 29.13 19.10 -4.58
CA VAL A 165 28.46 19.19 -3.26
C VAL A 165 27.46 18.05 -3.21
N THR A 166 27.76 17.05 -2.41
CA THR A 166 26.83 15.96 -2.19
C THR A 166 25.61 16.50 -1.43
N PRO A 167 24.42 15.96 -1.63
CA PRO A 167 23.20 16.42 -0.91
C PRO A 167 23.35 16.49 0.62
N ASP A 168 24.33 15.80 1.19
CA ASP A 168 24.66 15.80 2.62
C ASP A 168 25.41 17.06 3.08
N GLU A 169 25.97 17.87 2.18
CA GLU A 169 26.69 19.11 2.51
C GLU A 169 25.78 20.36 2.52
N VAL A 170 24.52 20.23 2.06
CA VAL A 170 23.53 21.29 2.23
C VAL A 170 23.07 21.29 3.70
N SER A 171 23.21 22.44 4.37
CA SER A 171 22.78 22.60 5.77
C SER A 171 21.29 22.30 5.92
N GLY A 172 20.94 21.10 6.35
CA GLY A 172 19.60 20.61 6.59
C GLY A 172 19.53 19.84 7.91
N GLN A 173 18.34 19.76 8.50
CA GLN A 173 18.12 18.96 9.71
C GLN A 173 17.76 17.52 9.30
N LYS A 174 18.52 16.54 9.77
CA LYS A 174 18.19 15.12 9.64
C LYS A 174 17.18 14.74 10.73
N ILE A 175 15.95 14.38 10.32
CA ILE A 175 14.90 13.92 11.23
C ILE A 175 14.77 12.40 11.07
N PRO A 176 15.08 11.59 12.08
CA PRO A 176 14.96 10.15 12.01
C PRO A 176 13.49 9.73 11.89
N LEU A 177 13.22 8.70 11.06
CA LEU A 177 11.87 8.19 10.89
C LEU A 177 11.46 7.34 12.10
N THR A 178 10.30 7.64 12.68
CA THR A 178 9.65 6.75 13.66
C THR A 178 9.14 5.47 12.99
N ASN A 179 8.92 4.40 13.73
CA ASN A 179 8.36 3.15 13.22
C ASN A 179 6.97 3.38 12.60
N MET A 180 6.13 4.18 13.24
CA MET A 180 4.82 4.57 12.70
C MET A 180 4.97 5.26 11.34
N ARG A 181 5.86 6.27 11.22
CA ARG A 181 6.08 7.00 9.95
C ARG A 181 6.60 6.09 8.85
N ARG A 182 7.48 5.15 9.17
CA ARG A 182 8.00 4.16 8.21
C ARG A 182 6.89 3.23 7.71
N THR A 183 6.03 2.75 8.61
CA THR A 183 4.88 1.90 8.25
C THR A 183 3.87 2.66 7.38
N ILE A 184 3.52 3.91 7.73
CA ILE A 184 2.63 4.75 6.92
C ILE A 184 3.21 4.96 5.53
N ALA A 185 4.50 5.31 5.42
CA ALA A 185 5.17 5.54 4.13
C ALA A 185 5.09 4.28 3.23
N ARG A 186 5.41 3.11 3.79
CA ARG A 186 5.33 1.83 3.06
C ARG A 186 3.90 1.53 2.61
N ARG A 187 2.89 1.64 3.49
CA ARG A 187 1.49 1.34 3.16
C ARG A 187 0.92 2.29 2.10
N MET A 188 1.19 3.60 2.21
CA MET A 188 0.68 4.57 1.23
C MET A 188 1.36 4.41 -0.14
N SER A 189 2.66 4.14 -0.16
CA SER A 189 3.38 3.84 -1.40
C SER A 189 2.90 2.53 -2.04
N SER A 190 2.72 1.46 -1.24
CA SER A 190 2.16 0.18 -1.69
C SER A 190 0.76 0.37 -2.29
N SER A 191 -0.12 1.09 -1.61
CA SER A 191 -1.49 1.33 -2.07
C SER A 191 -1.52 1.99 -3.46
N LEU A 192 -0.72 3.05 -3.68
CA LEU A 192 -0.66 3.71 -4.99
C LEU A 192 -0.04 2.84 -6.09
N GLN A 193 0.86 1.92 -5.75
CA GLN A 193 1.50 1.04 -6.73
C GLN A 193 0.65 -0.19 -7.08
N ASN A 194 -0.15 -0.68 -6.14
CA ASN A 194 -0.88 -1.95 -6.28
C ASN A 194 -2.35 -1.78 -6.64
N THR A 195 -2.89 -0.56 -6.66
CA THR A 195 -4.30 -0.28 -6.96
C THR A 195 -4.46 0.68 -8.12
N ALA A 196 -5.54 0.52 -8.89
CA ALA A 196 -5.90 1.44 -9.97
C ALA A 196 -6.85 2.53 -9.44
N GLN A 197 -6.31 3.48 -8.65
CA GLN A 197 -7.12 4.49 -7.98
C GLN A 197 -7.65 5.54 -8.94
N LEU A 198 -8.95 5.80 -8.84
CA LEU A 198 -9.62 6.92 -9.48
C LEU A 198 -10.42 7.68 -8.42
N THR A 199 -10.47 9.02 -8.52
CA THR A 199 -11.24 9.87 -7.60
C THR A 199 -12.29 10.66 -8.37
N MET A 200 -13.52 10.68 -7.87
CA MET A 200 -14.56 11.58 -8.30
C MET A 200 -15.07 12.42 -7.14
N THR A 201 -15.58 13.60 -7.45
CA THR A 201 -16.15 14.51 -6.46
C THR A 201 -17.58 14.87 -6.85
N MET A 202 -18.50 14.83 -5.86
CA MET A 202 -19.87 15.30 -6.01
C MET A 202 -20.17 16.35 -4.94
N GLU A 203 -20.92 17.37 -5.31
CA GLU A 203 -21.46 18.37 -4.39
C GLU A 203 -22.79 17.88 -3.81
N ALA A 204 -23.02 18.12 -2.52
CA ALA A 204 -24.27 17.86 -1.82
C ALA A 204 -24.78 19.16 -1.20
N ARG A 205 -26.09 19.41 -1.29
CA ARG A 205 -26.80 20.45 -0.53
C ARG A 205 -27.11 19.91 0.87
N VAL A 206 -26.55 20.51 1.91
CA VAL A 206 -26.57 19.95 3.26
C VAL A 206 -27.30 20.82 4.29
N ASP A 207 -28.21 21.70 3.86
CA ASP A 207 -29.03 22.51 4.78
C ASP A 207 -29.83 21.66 5.75
N GLU A 208 -30.49 20.61 5.24
CA GLU A 208 -31.29 19.71 6.06
C GLU A 208 -30.41 18.85 7.00
N LEU A 209 -29.19 18.48 6.58
CA LEU A 209 -28.23 17.80 7.45
C LEU A 209 -27.79 18.69 8.63
N VAL A 210 -27.57 19.98 8.35
CA VAL A 210 -27.21 20.98 9.38
C VAL A 210 -28.36 21.15 10.37
N LYS A 211 -29.59 21.26 9.88
CA LYS A 211 -30.80 21.35 10.71
C LYS A 211 -31.00 20.10 11.55
N LEU A 212 -30.95 18.91 10.94
CA LEU A 212 -31.09 17.65 11.66
C LEU A 212 -30.07 17.53 12.78
N ARG A 213 -28.79 17.84 12.50
CA ARG A 213 -27.75 17.80 13.53
C ARG A 213 -28.07 18.75 14.69
N SER A 214 -28.55 19.96 14.42
CA SER A 214 -28.94 20.90 15.48
C SER A 214 -30.07 20.34 16.35
N LEU A 215 -31.10 19.80 15.72
CA LEU A 215 -32.23 19.14 16.45
C LEU A 215 -31.76 17.98 17.33
N LEU A 216 -30.86 17.12 16.79
CA LEU A 216 -30.33 16.00 17.57
C LEU A 216 -29.41 16.45 18.73
N LEU A 217 -28.73 17.57 18.61
CA LEU A 217 -27.91 18.14 19.69
C LEU A 217 -28.79 18.68 20.82
N ASP A 218 -29.93 19.28 20.49
CA ASP A 218 -30.89 19.79 21.47
C ASP A 218 -31.64 18.65 22.17
N GLU A 219 -32.13 17.68 21.38
CA GLU A 219 -32.88 16.51 21.88
C GLU A 219 -32.06 15.62 22.81
N TRP A 220 -30.80 15.35 22.47
CA TRP A 220 -29.93 14.43 23.22
C TRP A 220 -28.97 15.15 24.19
N GLN A 221 -29.28 16.41 24.52
CA GLN A 221 -28.41 17.20 25.41
C GLN A 221 -28.33 16.56 26.81
N GLU A 222 -29.43 16.09 27.36
CA GLU A 222 -29.49 15.46 28.69
C GLU A 222 -28.78 14.12 28.72
N GLU A 223 -28.78 13.37 27.60
CA GLU A 223 -28.11 12.10 27.46
C GLU A 223 -26.57 12.25 27.20
N GLY A 224 -26.12 13.47 26.95
CA GLY A 224 -24.70 13.78 26.65
C GLY A 224 -24.24 13.25 25.30
N ILE A 225 -25.18 12.85 24.43
CA ILE A 225 -24.88 12.38 23.06
C ILE A 225 -24.78 13.59 22.13
N ARG A 226 -23.66 13.73 21.46
CA ARG A 226 -23.39 14.90 20.59
C ARG A 226 -22.89 14.42 19.22
N PRO A 227 -23.80 14.14 18.27
CA PRO A 227 -23.41 13.69 16.94
C PRO A 227 -22.65 14.76 16.18
N SER A 228 -21.58 14.36 15.51
CA SER A 228 -20.83 15.19 14.55
C SER A 228 -21.39 15.00 13.14
N TYR A 229 -21.01 15.89 12.21
CA TYR A 229 -21.31 15.68 10.78
C TYR A 229 -20.68 14.39 10.27
N THR A 230 -19.48 14.04 10.74
CA THR A 230 -18.79 12.80 10.38
C THR A 230 -19.62 11.56 10.76
N ASP A 231 -20.28 11.57 11.92
CA ASP A 231 -21.12 10.44 12.37
C ASP A 231 -22.33 10.25 11.45
N LEU A 232 -22.99 11.35 11.07
CA LEU A 232 -24.12 11.33 10.14
C LEU A 232 -23.66 10.84 8.74
N ILE A 233 -22.49 11.27 8.29
CA ILE A 233 -21.91 10.86 7.01
C ILE A 233 -21.52 9.38 7.06
N MET A 234 -20.88 8.89 8.13
CA MET A 234 -20.58 7.47 8.30
C MET A 234 -21.85 6.61 8.27
N LYS A 235 -22.95 7.06 8.89
CA LYS A 235 -24.25 6.38 8.81
C LYS A 235 -24.80 6.39 7.38
N ALA A 236 -24.68 7.48 6.63
CA ALA A 236 -25.10 7.57 5.22
C ALA A 236 -24.26 6.60 4.36
N VAL A 237 -22.95 6.61 4.53
CA VAL A 237 -22.02 5.67 3.86
C VAL A 237 -22.40 4.23 4.17
N ALA A 238 -22.64 3.88 5.43
CA ALA A 238 -23.01 2.52 5.82
C ALA A 238 -24.31 2.04 5.16
N LYS A 239 -25.33 2.92 5.08
CA LYS A 239 -26.58 2.62 4.37
C LYS A 239 -26.36 2.44 2.86
N ALA A 240 -25.51 3.26 2.26
CA ALA A 240 -25.16 3.13 0.85
C ALA A 240 -24.35 1.84 0.58
N LEU A 241 -23.37 1.48 1.42
CA LEU A 241 -22.59 0.25 1.29
C LEU A 241 -23.45 -1.01 1.35
N ALA A 242 -24.48 -1.03 2.19
CA ALA A 242 -25.45 -2.14 2.24
C ALA A 242 -26.21 -2.32 0.91
N LYS A 243 -26.44 -1.23 0.16
CA LYS A 243 -27.10 -1.23 -1.15
C LYS A 243 -26.13 -1.52 -2.29
N TYR A 244 -24.85 -1.14 -2.14
CA TYR A 244 -23.81 -1.28 -3.17
C TYR A 244 -22.66 -2.17 -2.65
N PRO A 245 -22.86 -3.49 -2.54
CA PRO A 245 -21.94 -4.40 -1.86
C PRO A 245 -20.57 -4.51 -2.54
N MET A 246 -20.48 -4.24 -3.84
CA MET A 246 -19.19 -4.21 -4.55
C MET A 246 -18.26 -3.10 -4.04
N MET A 247 -18.80 -1.96 -3.56
CA MET A 247 -18.01 -0.91 -2.91
C MET A 247 -17.57 -1.33 -1.49
N ASN A 248 -18.22 -2.33 -0.87
CA ASN A 248 -17.89 -2.93 0.42
C ASN A 248 -17.11 -4.23 0.27
N SER A 249 -16.15 -4.26 -0.66
CA SER A 249 -15.39 -5.46 -1.01
C SER A 249 -13.87 -5.23 -0.90
N GLN A 250 -13.11 -6.29 -1.18
CA GLN A 250 -11.66 -6.30 -1.20
C GLN A 250 -11.17 -7.02 -2.45
N TRP A 251 -10.16 -6.48 -3.11
CA TRP A 251 -9.42 -7.20 -4.13
C TRP A 251 -8.54 -8.26 -3.45
N ARG A 252 -8.67 -9.50 -3.87
CA ARG A 252 -7.82 -10.64 -3.53
C ARG A 252 -7.17 -11.16 -4.81
N ASP A 253 -6.08 -11.91 -4.72
CA ASP A 253 -5.23 -12.27 -5.86
C ASP A 253 -6.02 -12.87 -7.05
N ASP A 254 -7.02 -13.71 -6.77
CA ASP A 254 -7.80 -14.46 -7.77
C ASP A 254 -9.31 -14.16 -7.74
N HIS A 255 -9.80 -13.34 -6.78
CA HIS A 255 -11.22 -13.04 -6.65
C HIS A 255 -11.48 -11.69 -5.94
N ILE A 256 -12.72 -11.21 -6.04
CA ILE A 256 -13.24 -10.10 -5.26
C ILE A 256 -14.01 -10.68 -4.06
N TRP A 257 -13.54 -10.38 -2.86
CA TRP A 257 -14.23 -10.79 -1.63
C TRP A 257 -15.17 -9.68 -1.18
N VAL A 258 -16.49 -9.96 -1.21
CA VAL A 258 -17.53 -9.04 -0.73
C VAL A 258 -17.75 -9.26 0.76
N SER A 259 -17.61 -8.20 1.55
CA SER A 259 -17.76 -8.29 3.01
C SER A 259 -19.25 -8.44 3.40
N PRO A 260 -19.59 -9.39 4.30
CA PRO A 260 -20.93 -9.50 4.86
C PRO A 260 -21.26 -8.39 5.87
N SER A 261 -20.25 -7.77 6.46
CA SER A 261 -20.36 -6.68 7.45
C SER A 261 -19.98 -5.34 6.83
N VAL A 262 -20.53 -4.26 7.36
CA VAL A 262 -20.17 -2.89 6.99
C VAL A 262 -19.39 -2.25 8.14
N ASN A 263 -18.06 -2.30 8.05
CA ASN A 263 -17.14 -1.82 9.05
C ASN A 263 -16.40 -0.58 8.53
N ILE A 264 -16.65 0.57 9.13
CA ILE A 264 -16.10 1.84 8.64
C ILE A 264 -14.88 2.26 9.45
N GLY A 265 -13.74 2.35 8.77
CA GLY A 265 -12.54 3.01 9.30
C GLY A 265 -12.73 4.52 9.35
N MET A 266 -12.47 5.11 10.50
CA MET A 266 -12.52 6.56 10.71
C MET A 266 -11.11 7.11 10.84
N ALA A 267 -10.70 7.99 9.91
CA ALA A 267 -9.38 8.61 9.97
C ALA A 267 -9.29 9.61 11.14
N VAL A 268 -8.36 9.39 12.07
CA VAL A 268 -8.13 10.22 13.25
C VAL A 268 -6.70 10.72 13.26
N SER A 269 -6.52 12.05 13.28
CA SER A 269 -5.20 12.68 13.45
C SER A 269 -4.72 12.50 14.88
N VAL A 270 -3.45 12.07 15.03
CA VAL A 270 -2.71 11.92 16.28
C VAL A 270 -1.38 12.68 16.18
N GLN A 271 -0.68 12.84 17.31
CA GLN A 271 0.56 13.65 17.36
C GLN A 271 1.60 13.23 16.30
N ASP A 272 1.81 11.93 16.11
CA ASP A 272 2.85 11.40 15.22
C ASP A 272 2.37 10.98 13.83
N GLY A 273 1.07 11.20 13.52
CA GLY A 273 0.52 10.81 12.23
C GLY A 273 -0.99 10.67 12.20
N LEU A 274 -1.47 9.66 11.46
CA LEU A 274 -2.87 9.36 11.28
C LEU A 274 -3.10 7.87 11.60
N VAL A 275 -4.16 7.58 12.35
CA VAL A 275 -4.62 6.21 12.62
C VAL A 275 -6.08 6.05 12.16
N VAL A 276 -6.47 4.82 11.83
CA VAL A 276 -7.79 4.53 11.28
C VAL A 276 -8.48 3.44 12.12
N PRO A 277 -9.01 3.77 13.32
CA PRO A 277 -9.85 2.84 14.07
C PRO A 277 -11.13 2.50 13.32
N VAL A 278 -11.66 1.31 13.56
CA VAL A 278 -12.78 0.71 12.83
C VAL A 278 -14.02 0.65 13.70
N LEU A 279 -15.10 1.30 13.24
CA LEU A 279 -16.45 1.10 13.76
C LEU A 279 -17.05 -0.13 13.08
N ARG A 280 -17.53 -1.09 13.86
CA ARG A 280 -18.06 -2.35 13.35
C ARG A 280 -19.56 -2.26 13.11
N ASP A 281 -20.06 -2.96 12.09
CA ASP A 281 -21.47 -3.14 11.76
C ASP A 281 -22.30 -1.84 11.76
N VAL A 282 -21.71 -0.76 11.21
CA VAL A 282 -22.27 0.61 11.26
C VAL A 282 -23.66 0.71 10.64
N ASN A 283 -23.98 -0.15 9.68
CA ASN A 283 -25.33 -0.26 9.10
C ASN A 283 -26.39 -0.66 10.13
N GLN A 284 -26.05 -1.42 11.17
CA GLN A 284 -26.93 -1.87 12.24
C GLN A 284 -27.06 -0.84 13.38
N LEU A 285 -26.10 0.05 13.53
CA LEU A 285 -26.06 1.05 14.61
C LEU A 285 -27.04 2.20 14.34
N THR A 286 -27.67 2.72 15.40
CA THR A 286 -28.36 4.00 15.33
C THR A 286 -27.39 5.17 15.23
N VAL A 287 -27.84 6.36 14.83
CA VAL A 287 -26.99 7.57 14.78
C VAL A 287 -26.36 7.88 16.15
N GLY A 288 -27.14 7.73 17.23
CA GLY A 288 -26.62 7.91 18.59
C GLY A 288 -25.51 6.93 18.97
N GLN A 289 -25.66 5.67 18.60
CA GLN A 289 -24.64 4.64 18.83
C GLN A 289 -23.38 4.91 18.00
N VAL A 290 -23.53 5.33 16.74
CA VAL A 290 -22.38 5.76 15.90
C VAL A 290 -21.64 6.93 16.56
N ALA A 291 -22.37 7.94 17.06
CA ALA A 291 -21.77 9.10 17.71
C ALA A 291 -21.02 8.76 19.02
N MET A 292 -21.57 7.85 19.82
CA MET A 292 -20.90 7.39 21.05
C MET A 292 -19.63 6.60 20.73
N GLU A 293 -19.73 5.66 19.80
CA GLU A 293 -18.61 4.77 19.45
C GLU A 293 -17.47 5.54 18.73
N SER A 294 -17.80 6.42 17.79
CA SER A 294 -16.80 7.27 17.11
C SER A 294 -16.03 8.15 18.10
N LYS A 295 -16.76 8.77 19.05
CA LYS A 295 -16.16 9.59 20.12
C LYS A 295 -15.23 8.75 21.00
N ARG A 296 -15.65 7.54 21.38
CA ARG A 296 -14.85 6.59 22.18
C ARG A 296 -13.56 6.23 21.47
N LEU A 297 -13.66 5.78 20.22
CA LEU A 297 -12.50 5.40 19.39
C LEU A 297 -11.56 6.58 19.13
N ALA A 298 -12.09 7.76 18.83
CA ALA A 298 -11.29 8.98 18.64
C ALA A 298 -10.55 9.40 19.91
N SER A 299 -11.15 9.23 21.09
CA SER A 299 -10.51 9.50 22.38
C SER A 299 -9.35 8.53 22.63
N TYR A 300 -9.58 7.23 22.44
CA TYR A 300 -8.54 6.20 22.61
C TYR A 300 -7.40 6.38 21.60
N ALA A 301 -7.73 6.77 20.37
CA ALA A 301 -6.73 7.08 19.33
C ALA A 301 -5.78 8.20 19.76
N ARG A 302 -6.34 9.32 20.23
CA ARG A 302 -5.54 10.49 20.67
C ARG A 302 -4.70 10.20 21.91
N ASN A 303 -5.20 9.34 22.79
CA ASN A 303 -4.50 8.94 24.02
C ASN A 303 -3.49 7.80 23.80
N GLY A 304 -3.41 7.24 22.58
CA GLY A 304 -2.53 6.12 22.26
C GLY A 304 -2.91 4.79 22.94
N THR A 305 -4.18 4.64 23.35
CA THR A 305 -4.70 3.49 24.11
C THR A 305 -5.63 2.58 23.30
N LEU A 306 -5.64 2.73 21.95
CA LEU A 306 -6.39 1.83 21.07
C LEU A 306 -5.81 0.42 21.12
N PRO A 307 -6.65 -0.60 21.38
CA PRO A 307 -6.21 -1.99 21.27
C PRO A 307 -5.93 -2.37 19.81
N PRO A 308 -5.02 -3.33 19.55
CA PRO A 308 -4.62 -3.72 18.18
C PRO A 308 -5.77 -4.16 17.28
N ASP A 309 -6.80 -4.81 17.82
CA ASP A 309 -7.99 -5.25 17.10
C ASP A 309 -8.90 -4.10 16.62
N ALA A 310 -8.76 -2.91 17.22
CA ALA A 310 -9.48 -1.72 16.77
C ALA A 310 -9.08 -1.24 15.36
N PHE A 311 -7.96 -1.70 14.83
CA PHE A 311 -7.48 -1.36 13.49
C PHE A 311 -7.84 -2.41 12.42
N ALA A 312 -8.40 -3.55 12.83
CA ALA A 312 -8.62 -4.69 11.95
C ALA A 312 -10.08 -4.78 11.47
N GLY A 313 -10.25 -5.35 10.26
CA GLY A 313 -11.56 -5.70 9.72
C GLY A 313 -12.36 -4.54 9.15
N GLY A 314 -11.76 -3.38 8.90
CA GLY A 314 -12.39 -2.28 8.18
C GLY A 314 -12.66 -2.65 6.72
N THR A 315 -13.83 -2.27 6.21
CA THR A 315 -14.27 -2.58 4.83
C THR A 315 -14.33 -1.35 3.93
N PHE A 316 -14.43 -0.17 4.53
CA PHE A 316 -14.44 1.13 3.87
C PHE A 316 -13.85 2.18 4.82
N THR A 317 -13.29 3.28 4.31
CA THR A 317 -12.71 4.34 5.15
C THR A 317 -13.39 5.69 4.89
N VAL A 318 -13.60 6.47 5.95
CA VAL A 318 -14.03 7.87 5.89
C VAL A 318 -12.91 8.75 6.45
N SER A 319 -12.47 9.73 5.65
CA SER A 319 -11.42 10.69 6.01
C SER A 319 -11.96 12.11 5.93
N THR A 320 -11.87 12.87 7.02
CA THR A 320 -12.44 14.22 7.10
C THR A 320 -11.34 15.28 7.19
N LEU A 321 -11.32 16.22 6.25
CA LEU A 321 -10.45 17.41 6.24
C LEU A 321 -11.23 18.73 6.24
N GLY A 322 -12.55 18.65 6.36
CA GLY A 322 -13.43 19.82 6.33
C GLY A 322 -13.13 20.86 7.41
N MET A 323 -12.67 20.43 8.60
CA MET A 323 -12.28 21.34 9.68
C MET A 323 -11.05 22.21 9.34
N TYR A 324 -10.26 21.82 8.34
CA TYR A 324 -9.11 22.57 7.86
C TYR A 324 -9.44 23.50 6.67
N GLY A 325 -10.70 23.58 6.27
CA GLY A 325 -11.14 24.41 5.16
C GLY A 325 -10.90 23.82 3.77
N VAL A 326 -10.62 22.52 3.69
CA VAL A 326 -10.34 21.81 2.42
C VAL A 326 -11.61 21.68 1.59
N ASP A 327 -11.57 22.11 0.32
CA ASP A 327 -12.68 22.03 -0.63
C ASP A 327 -12.76 20.71 -1.37
N SER A 328 -11.62 20.10 -1.64
CA SER A 328 -11.49 18.84 -2.36
C SER A 328 -10.09 18.26 -2.12
N PHE A 329 -9.98 16.93 -2.03
CA PHE A 329 -8.72 16.20 -2.01
C PHE A 329 -8.91 14.79 -2.53
N THR A 330 -7.83 14.12 -2.91
CA THR A 330 -7.80 12.74 -3.36
C THR A 330 -7.28 11.84 -2.25
N PRO A 331 -8.14 11.22 -1.42
CA PRO A 331 -7.69 10.30 -0.39
C PRO A 331 -7.07 9.04 -1.01
N ILE A 332 -5.99 8.54 -0.42
CA ILE A 332 -5.35 7.28 -0.83
C ILE A 332 -6.08 6.12 -0.16
N LEU A 333 -6.33 5.04 -0.92
CA LEU A 333 -6.99 3.83 -0.41
C LEU A 333 -6.22 3.21 0.76
N ASN A 334 -6.96 2.73 1.75
CA ASN A 334 -6.44 1.93 2.85
C ASN A 334 -6.58 0.44 2.49
N GLU A 335 -5.59 -0.11 1.78
CA GLU A 335 -5.61 -1.52 1.38
C GLU A 335 -5.93 -2.47 2.54
N PRO A 336 -6.72 -3.54 2.31
CA PRO A 336 -7.24 -4.06 1.05
C PRO A 336 -8.63 -3.51 0.66
N GLN A 337 -9.08 -2.40 1.25
CA GLN A 337 -10.40 -1.80 1.00
C GLN A 337 -10.49 -1.23 -0.43
N VAL A 338 -11.65 -1.38 -1.05
CA VAL A 338 -11.92 -0.89 -2.41
C VAL A 338 -12.26 0.60 -2.44
N GLY A 339 -12.75 1.18 -1.33
CA GLY A 339 -13.22 2.55 -1.31
C GLY A 339 -12.81 3.35 -0.07
N ILE A 340 -12.64 4.66 -0.28
CA ILE A 340 -12.44 5.66 0.76
C ILE A 340 -13.20 6.95 0.39
N LEU A 341 -13.91 7.54 1.34
CA LEU A 341 -14.62 8.81 1.18
C LEU A 341 -13.88 9.94 1.88
N GLY A 342 -13.46 10.94 1.12
CA GLY A 342 -12.99 12.23 1.59
C GLY A 342 -14.16 13.16 1.87
N VAL A 343 -14.24 13.69 3.09
CA VAL A 343 -15.27 14.66 3.52
C VAL A 343 -14.63 16.03 3.61
N ASN A 344 -15.15 16.95 2.83
CA ASN A 344 -14.64 18.30 2.70
C ASN A 344 -15.41 19.31 3.58
N ARG A 345 -15.06 20.58 3.52
CA ARG A 345 -15.73 21.62 4.32
C ARG A 345 -17.19 21.83 3.92
N ILE A 346 -18.00 22.25 4.88
CA ILE A 346 -19.30 22.85 4.61
C ILE A 346 -19.09 24.35 4.36
N TYR A 347 -19.68 24.86 3.29
CA TYR A 347 -19.58 26.26 2.91
C TYR A 347 -20.92 26.84 2.48
N ASP A 348 -20.99 28.15 2.50
CA ASP A 348 -22.15 28.88 1.98
C ASP A 348 -22.02 29.03 0.45
N GLY A 349 -23.00 28.50 -0.27
CA GLY A 349 -23.13 28.59 -1.72
C GLY A 349 -24.46 29.24 -2.11
N VAL A 350 -24.69 29.30 -3.41
CA VAL A 350 -25.96 29.75 -3.99
C VAL A 350 -26.59 28.61 -4.77
N GLU A 351 -27.87 28.40 -4.58
CA GLU A 351 -28.74 27.52 -5.36
C GLU A 351 -29.82 28.33 -6.06
N TRP A 352 -30.32 27.84 -7.17
CA TRP A 352 -31.44 28.44 -7.88
C TRP A 352 -32.74 27.69 -7.58
N GLU A 353 -33.70 28.35 -6.92
CA GLU A 353 -35.06 27.82 -6.76
C GLU A 353 -35.97 28.54 -7.78
N GLY A 354 -36.17 27.88 -8.92
CA GLY A 354 -36.69 28.55 -10.12
C GLY A 354 -35.73 29.63 -10.61
N ASP A 355 -36.20 30.88 -10.68
CA ASP A 355 -35.39 32.03 -11.08
C ASP A 355 -34.81 32.83 -9.90
N THR A 356 -34.97 32.34 -8.67
CA THR A 356 -34.53 33.07 -7.48
C THR A 356 -33.26 32.42 -6.90
N PRO A 357 -32.18 33.18 -6.73
CA PRO A 357 -30.98 32.67 -6.04
C PRO A 357 -31.25 32.61 -4.53
N VAL A 358 -30.99 31.43 -3.94
CA VAL A 358 -31.10 31.20 -2.51
C VAL A 358 -29.78 30.80 -1.92
N LYS A 359 -29.53 31.19 -0.66
CA LYS A 359 -28.34 30.71 0.08
C LYS A 359 -28.53 29.27 0.46
N ALA A 360 -27.54 28.44 0.19
CA ALA A 360 -27.53 27.02 0.52
C ALA A 360 -26.23 26.61 1.22
N LYS A 361 -26.31 25.70 2.16
CA LYS A 361 -25.14 25.01 2.71
C LYS A 361 -24.76 23.88 1.77
N LYS A 362 -23.51 23.89 1.33
CA LYS A 362 -22.98 22.91 0.38
C LYS A 362 -21.73 22.20 0.95
N MET A 363 -21.49 21.00 0.49
CA MET A 363 -20.32 20.20 0.85
C MET A 363 -19.90 19.33 -0.32
N ASN A 364 -18.61 19.27 -0.60
CA ASN A 364 -18.06 18.32 -1.56
C ASN A 364 -17.68 17.00 -0.87
N LEU A 365 -17.93 15.89 -1.56
CA LEU A 365 -17.55 14.55 -1.17
C LEU A 365 -16.64 13.96 -2.24
N SER A 366 -15.45 13.54 -1.87
CA SER A 366 -14.44 12.99 -2.78
C SER A 366 -14.31 11.48 -2.55
N LEU A 367 -14.82 10.67 -3.47
CA LEU A 367 -14.73 9.22 -3.44
C LEU A 367 -13.51 8.76 -4.24
N THR A 368 -12.60 8.06 -3.59
CA THR A 368 -11.54 7.29 -4.29
C THR A 368 -11.86 5.80 -4.20
N TRP A 369 -11.72 5.08 -5.32
CA TRP A 369 -11.95 3.64 -5.36
C TRP A 369 -10.94 2.93 -6.26
N ASP A 370 -10.86 1.61 -6.12
CA ASP A 370 -10.03 0.75 -6.96
C ASP A 370 -10.79 0.36 -8.24
N HIS A 371 -10.37 0.93 -9.37
CA HIS A 371 -11.03 0.72 -10.66
C HIS A 371 -10.87 -0.71 -11.21
N ARG A 372 -10.04 -1.55 -10.58
CA ARG A 372 -9.97 -2.99 -10.89
C ARG A 372 -11.23 -3.72 -10.42
N VAL A 373 -11.95 -3.17 -9.42
CA VAL A 373 -13.14 -3.78 -8.81
C VAL A 373 -14.44 -3.18 -9.33
N LEU A 374 -14.48 -1.86 -9.54
CA LEU A 374 -15.67 -1.14 -9.99
C LEU A 374 -15.32 -0.16 -11.09
N ASP A 375 -16.19 -0.11 -12.11
CA ASP A 375 -16.18 0.94 -13.11
C ASP A 375 -16.75 2.27 -12.56
N GLY A 376 -16.62 3.32 -13.38
CA GLY A 376 -17.04 4.68 -12.97
C GLY A 376 -18.52 4.81 -12.68
N ALA A 377 -19.41 4.18 -13.47
CA ALA A 377 -20.86 4.32 -13.28
C ALA A 377 -21.36 3.73 -11.94
N PRO A 378 -21.04 2.47 -11.55
CA PRO A 378 -21.42 1.94 -10.23
C PRO A 378 -20.83 2.75 -9.06
N ALA A 379 -19.60 3.28 -9.20
CA ALA A 379 -19.00 4.13 -8.18
C ALA A 379 -19.74 5.47 -8.06
N ALA A 380 -20.17 6.06 -9.18
CA ALA A 380 -20.97 7.28 -9.21
C ALA A 380 -22.36 7.07 -8.58
N GLU A 381 -23.03 5.94 -8.87
CA GLU A 381 -24.31 5.59 -8.24
C GLU A 381 -24.19 5.43 -6.73
N PHE A 382 -23.11 4.80 -6.25
CA PHE A 382 -22.83 4.72 -4.82
C PHE A 382 -22.69 6.11 -4.21
N LEU A 383 -21.84 6.98 -4.78
CA LEU A 383 -21.62 8.33 -4.27
C LEU A 383 -22.91 9.17 -4.32
N GLN A 384 -23.67 9.08 -5.40
CA GLN A 384 -24.97 9.73 -5.52
C GLN A 384 -25.95 9.25 -4.44
N SER A 385 -25.94 7.96 -4.10
CA SER A 385 -26.77 7.45 -3.00
C SER A 385 -26.38 8.04 -1.64
N VAL A 386 -25.07 8.24 -1.40
CA VAL A 386 -24.57 8.95 -0.20
C VAL A 386 -25.06 10.41 -0.22
N VAL A 387 -24.90 11.12 -1.32
CA VAL A 387 -25.37 12.54 -1.48
C VAL A 387 -26.85 12.63 -1.18
N GLN A 388 -27.69 11.79 -1.79
CA GLN A 388 -29.14 11.78 -1.57
C GLN A 388 -29.54 11.53 -0.11
N LEU A 389 -28.78 10.71 0.61
CA LEU A 389 -29.00 10.47 2.05
C LEU A 389 -28.61 11.69 2.89
N LEU A 390 -27.62 12.48 2.49
CA LEU A 390 -27.23 13.72 3.19
C LEU A 390 -28.15 14.88 2.88
N GLU A 391 -28.71 14.94 1.68
CA GLU A 391 -29.74 15.93 1.29
C GLU A 391 -31.10 15.63 1.95
N ASN A 392 -31.39 14.35 2.24
CA ASN A 392 -32.60 13.89 2.90
C ASN A 392 -32.28 13.10 4.21
N PRO A 393 -31.67 13.76 5.21
CA PRO A 393 -30.98 13.10 6.30
C PRO A 393 -31.90 12.42 7.32
N PHE A 394 -33.21 12.72 7.35
CA PHE A 394 -34.16 12.01 8.18
C PHE A 394 -34.24 10.49 7.87
N ARG A 395 -33.84 10.11 6.63
CA ARG A 395 -33.70 8.71 6.21
C ARG A 395 -32.57 7.97 6.95
N LEU A 396 -31.69 8.69 7.66
CA LEU A 396 -30.64 8.09 8.49
C LEU A 396 -31.17 7.56 9.83
N LEU A 397 -32.33 8.02 10.26
CA LEU A 397 -32.95 7.68 11.56
C LEU A 397 -33.77 6.37 11.52
N VAL A 398 -34.10 5.89 10.31
CA VAL A 398 -34.93 4.69 10.09
C VAL A 398 -34.10 3.53 9.55
#